data_77c556b567987870482293fa593876f2
#
_entry.id   77c556b567987870482293fa593876f2
#
_cell.length_a   1.000
_cell.length_b   1.000
_cell.length_c   1.000
_cell.angle_alpha   90.00
_cell.angle_beta   90.00
_cell.angle_gamma   90.00
#
_symmetry.space_group_name_H-M   'P 1'
#
loop_
_entity.id
_entity.type
_entity.pdbx_description
1 polymer ?
#
loop_
_entity_poly.entity_id
_entity_poly.type
_entity_poly.pdbx_seq_one_letter_code
_entity_poly.pdbx_strand_id
1 'polypeptide(L)'
;ASFAVNILGEESEFVGRFGDDDAADFLQSEFDKCNISFNRSITVKGALTSQSHIFEDSHGERMLAVFNEQKLLDEKRLPNFDFSSGQSFLIDAHWIEAAHYLAKNTYERGINCIVDLDNFSKNKAVEEVVNASSHPVFSENGLYQYTKEKSIINSLKSLYQANNKFYAVTLGSEGVYWIDKGDIYHCPAPKVEVIETNGAGDVFHGAFARFIHANKSIQESIELATAAASL
;
A
#
# COMPACT_ATOMS: atom_id res chain seq x y z
N ALA A 1 7.49 1.19 -0.03
CA ALA A 1 6.73 1.99 -1.00
C ALA A 1 7.38 3.36 -1.24
N SER A 2 7.60 4.23 -0.22
CA SER A 2 8.22 5.57 -0.41
C SER A 2 9.58 5.53 -1.09
N PHE A 3 10.44 4.57 -0.76
CA PHE A 3 11.73 4.36 -1.44
C PHE A 3 11.56 4.10 -2.94
N ALA A 4 10.58 3.28 -3.32
CA ALA A 4 10.30 3.00 -4.74
C ALA A 4 9.86 4.25 -5.50
N VAL A 5 9.00 5.08 -4.90
CA VAL A 5 8.58 6.37 -5.47
C VAL A 5 9.79 7.28 -5.71
N ASN A 6 10.67 7.39 -4.72
CA ASN A 6 11.84 8.24 -4.78
C ASN A 6 12.85 7.76 -5.83
N ILE A 7 13.16 6.45 -5.89
CA ILE A 7 14.05 5.85 -6.90
C ILE A 7 13.49 6.08 -8.32
N LEU A 8 12.17 6.08 -8.49
CA LEU A 8 11.50 6.38 -9.76
C LEU A 8 11.42 7.89 -10.08
N GLY A 9 12.13 8.71 -9.32
CA GLY A 9 12.33 10.13 -9.61
C GLY A 9 11.18 11.05 -9.20
N GLU A 10 10.36 10.65 -8.21
CA GLU A 10 9.31 11.50 -7.64
C GLU A 10 9.57 11.73 -6.16
N GLU A 11 9.21 12.91 -5.66
CA GLU A 11 9.30 13.21 -4.23
C GLU A 11 8.21 12.47 -3.46
N SER A 12 8.58 11.94 -2.29
CA SER A 12 7.63 11.27 -1.40
C SER A 12 7.81 11.73 0.05
N GLU A 13 6.71 11.69 0.79
CA GLU A 13 6.73 11.85 2.24
C GLU A 13 6.14 10.61 2.89
N PHE A 14 6.87 10.05 3.84
CA PHE A 14 6.37 8.99 4.70
C PHE A 14 5.63 9.61 5.89
N VAL A 15 4.42 9.13 6.15
CA VAL A 15 3.62 9.57 7.30
C VAL A 15 3.20 8.35 8.11
N GLY A 16 3.78 8.21 9.29
CA GLY A 16 3.56 7.08 10.18
C GLY A 16 3.69 7.45 11.65
N ARG A 17 3.78 6.43 12.49
CA ARG A 17 3.99 6.57 13.95
C ARG A 17 5.29 5.87 14.32
N PHE A 18 6.16 6.59 14.99
CA PHE A 18 7.43 6.08 15.53
C PHE A 18 7.39 6.05 17.07
N GLY A 19 8.13 5.14 17.65
CA GLY A 19 8.58 5.29 19.03
C GLY A 19 9.62 6.39 19.19
N ASP A 20 10.18 6.53 20.39
CA ASP A 20 11.35 7.36 20.68
C ASP A 20 12.55 6.47 21.05
N ASP A 21 12.88 5.54 20.16
CA ASP A 21 13.86 4.49 20.33
C ASP A 21 14.88 4.40 19.17
N ASP A 22 15.92 3.60 19.36
CA ASP A 22 16.98 3.39 18.36
C ASP A 22 16.45 2.89 17.01
N ALA A 23 15.32 2.16 17.01
CA ALA A 23 14.71 1.69 15.77
C ALA A 23 14.05 2.83 14.98
N ALA A 24 13.46 3.81 15.68
CA ALA A 24 12.96 5.04 15.05
C ALA A 24 14.12 5.84 14.46
N ASP A 25 15.20 6.04 15.22
CA ASP A 25 16.38 6.78 14.77
C ASP A 25 17.01 6.14 13.53
N PHE A 26 17.10 4.80 13.52
CA PHE A 26 17.58 4.06 12.35
C PHE A 26 16.71 4.31 11.12
N LEU A 27 15.36 4.13 11.22
CA LEU A 27 14.45 4.34 10.11
C LEU A 27 14.49 5.77 9.58
N GLN A 28 14.52 6.76 10.46
CA GLN A 28 14.60 8.17 10.09
C GLN A 28 15.93 8.46 9.37
N SER A 29 17.04 7.87 9.81
CA SER A 29 18.32 8.01 9.12
C SER A 29 18.30 7.41 7.70
N GLU A 30 17.58 6.30 7.49
CA GLU A 30 17.41 5.71 6.14
C GLU A 30 16.53 6.60 5.24
N PHE A 31 15.47 7.20 5.78
CA PHE A 31 14.68 8.18 5.04
C PHE A 31 15.51 9.41 4.64
N ASP A 32 16.30 9.95 5.56
CA ASP A 32 17.19 11.10 5.27
C ASP A 32 18.20 10.78 4.17
N LYS A 33 18.84 9.61 4.19
CA LYS A 33 19.78 9.17 3.15
C LYS A 33 19.13 9.13 1.75
N CYS A 34 17.85 8.85 1.69
CA CYS A 34 17.09 8.77 0.45
C CYS A 34 16.29 10.04 0.14
N ASN A 35 16.46 11.12 0.89
CA ASN A 35 15.70 12.37 0.77
C ASN A 35 14.18 12.16 0.83
N ILE A 36 13.73 11.22 1.66
CA ILE A 36 12.30 11.00 1.91
C ILE A 36 11.89 11.80 3.14
N SER A 37 10.99 12.76 2.98
CA SER A 37 10.45 13.52 4.10
C SER A 37 9.61 12.62 5.02
N PHE A 38 9.71 12.84 6.33
CA PHE A 38 8.83 12.23 7.35
C PHE A 38 8.34 13.26 8.38
N ASN A 39 8.35 14.53 8.00
CA ASN A 39 8.09 15.66 8.90
C ASN A 39 6.69 15.63 9.53
N ARG A 40 5.71 15.00 8.87
CA ARG A 40 4.35 14.85 9.38
C ARG A 40 4.15 13.58 10.20
N SER A 41 5.15 12.71 10.29
CA SER A 41 5.07 11.52 11.14
C SER A 41 5.02 11.89 12.63
N ILE A 42 4.45 11.02 13.44
CA ILE A 42 4.23 11.26 14.86
C ILE A 42 5.21 10.41 15.66
N THR A 43 6.04 11.05 16.49
CA THR A 43 6.82 10.34 17.50
C THR A 43 6.01 10.24 18.80
N VAL A 44 5.87 9.03 19.33
CA VAL A 44 5.14 8.72 20.56
C VAL A 44 6.14 8.48 21.68
N LYS A 45 6.21 9.41 22.64
CA LYS A 45 7.17 9.36 23.73
C LYS A 45 6.99 8.13 24.63
N GLY A 46 8.08 7.45 24.92
CA GLY A 46 8.13 6.24 25.75
C GLY A 46 7.45 5.03 25.10
N ALA A 47 7.27 5.05 23.77
CA ALA A 47 6.87 3.89 22.98
C ALA A 47 8.08 3.28 22.28
N LEU A 48 8.00 2.00 21.94
CA LEU A 48 8.92 1.35 21.01
C LEU A 48 8.35 1.41 19.59
N THR A 49 9.22 1.46 18.61
CA THR A 49 8.82 1.35 17.20
C THR A 49 8.41 -0.09 16.91
N SER A 50 7.25 -0.27 16.25
CA SER A 50 6.79 -1.60 15.83
C SER A 50 7.77 -2.22 14.84
N GLN A 51 8.03 -3.52 14.96
CA GLN A 51 9.03 -4.25 14.20
C GLN A 51 8.51 -5.59 13.71
N SER A 52 8.99 -6.02 12.56
CA SER A 52 8.77 -7.36 12.04
C SER A 52 10.11 -8.06 11.85
N HIS A 53 10.25 -9.26 12.40
CA HIS A 53 11.40 -10.12 12.17
C HIS A 53 10.99 -11.19 11.16
N ILE A 54 11.68 -11.23 10.04
CA ILE A 54 11.42 -12.20 8.97
C ILE A 54 12.49 -13.28 9.08
N PHE A 55 12.06 -14.52 9.25
CA PHE A 55 12.91 -15.69 9.21
C PHE A 55 12.63 -16.45 7.91
N GLU A 56 13.64 -16.67 7.11
CA GLU A 56 13.56 -17.41 5.86
C GLU A 56 14.46 -18.65 5.92
N ASP A 57 13.95 -19.80 5.52
CA ASP A 57 14.72 -21.01 5.44
C ASP A 57 15.40 -21.16 4.06
N SER A 58 16.20 -22.24 3.90
CA SER A 58 16.90 -22.52 2.65
C SER A 58 15.99 -22.87 1.47
N HIS A 59 14.69 -23.01 1.68
CA HIS A 59 13.68 -23.30 0.65
C HIS A 59 12.84 -22.05 0.30
N GLY A 60 13.12 -20.90 0.94
CA GLY A 60 12.38 -19.66 0.75
C GLY A 60 11.07 -19.61 1.56
N GLU A 61 10.81 -20.56 2.46
CA GLU A 61 9.66 -20.53 3.37
C GLU A 61 9.89 -19.46 4.45
N ARG A 62 8.87 -18.69 4.73
CA ARG A 62 8.96 -17.51 5.62
C ARG A 62 8.09 -17.63 6.85
N MET A 63 8.66 -17.22 7.96
CA MET A 63 7.96 -17.00 9.23
C MET A 63 8.18 -15.55 9.66
N LEU A 64 7.11 -14.86 10.01
CA LEU A 64 7.15 -13.51 10.52
C LEU A 64 6.82 -13.51 12.02
N ALA A 65 7.69 -12.86 12.80
CA ALA A 65 7.41 -12.50 14.18
C ALA A 65 7.20 -10.98 14.25
N VAL A 66 5.96 -10.56 14.50
CA VAL A 66 5.58 -9.15 14.49
C VAL A 66 5.40 -8.64 15.91
N PHE A 67 6.11 -7.57 16.25
CA PHE A 67 5.89 -6.80 17.47
C PHE A 67 5.14 -5.52 17.12
N ASN A 68 3.94 -5.39 17.63
CA ASN A 68 3.13 -4.16 17.53
C ASN A 68 3.11 -3.47 18.89
N GLU A 69 3.67 -2.26 18.95
CA GLU A 69 3.67 -1.46 20.18
C GLU A 69 2.29 -0.88 20.45
N GLN A 70 1.70 -1.25 21.58
CA GLN A 70 0.35 -0.83 21.94
C GLN A 70 0.18 0.68 22.06
N LYS A 71 1.19 1.40 22.57
CA LYS A 71 1.16 2.86 22.66
C LYS A 71 1.08 3.53 21.29
N LEU A 72 1.70 2.94 20.24
CA LEU A 72 1.56 3.43 18.88
C LEU A 72 0.15 3.18 18.36
N LEU A 73 -0.43 2.01 18.64
CA LEU A 73 -1.80 1.69 18.23
C LEU A 73 -2.84 2.58 18.91
N ASP A 74 -2.57 2.96 20.16
CA ASP A 74 -3.46 3.83 20.95
C ASP A 74 -3.32 5.33 20.62
N GLU A 75 -2.28 5.72 19.89
CA GLU A 75 -2.10 7.11 19.45
C GLU A 75 -3.16 7.49 18.40
N LYS A 76 -4.02 8.44 18.74
CA LYS A 76 -5.17 8.86 17.92
C LYS A 76 -4.97 10.21 17.23
N ARG A 77 -3.88 10.92 17.53
CA ARG A 77 -3.60 12.18 16.83
C ARG A 77 -3.38 11.90 15.34
N LEU A 78 -3.92 12.75 14.52
CA LEU A 78 -3.64 12.76 13.09
C LEU A 78 -2.78 13.99 12.77
N PRO A 79 -1.79 13.86 11.90
CA PRO A 79 -1.03 15.00 11.44
C PRO A 79 -1.91 15.91 10.56
N ASN A 80 -1.45 17.14 10.35
CA ASN A 80 -2.11 18.04 9.42
C ASN A 80 -1.72 17.65 7.99
N PHE A 81 -2.61 16.95 7.29
CA PHE A 81 -2.40 16.58 5.89
C PHE A 81 -2.69 17.76 4.97
N ASP A 82 -1.83 17.93 3.97
CA ASP A 82 -2.05 18.86 2.88
C ASP A 82 -2.82 18.13 1.75
N PHE A 83 -3.90 18.72 1.28
CA PHE A 83 -4.71 18.22 0.16
C PHE A 83 -4.63 19.18 -1.03
N SER A 84 -3.50 19.85 -1.21
CA SER A 84 -3.29 20.73 -2.37
C SER A 84 -3.33 19.94 -3.69
N SER A 85 -3.62 20.65 -4.77
CA SER A 85 -3.61 20.06 -6.11
C SER A 85 -2.20 19.55 -6.46
N GLY A 86 -2.13 18.41 -7.12
CA GLY A 86 -0.86 17.78 -7.52
C GLY A 86 -0.30 16.80 -6.51
N GLN A 87 -1.11 16.30 -5.57
CA GLN A 87 -0.72 15.22 -4.67
C GLN A 87 -1.49 13.93 -4.99
N SER A 88 -0.88 12.80 -4.65
CA SER A 88 -1.51 11.48 -4.61
C SER A 88 -1.17 10.81 -3.29
N PHE A 89 -2.06 9.97 -2.79
CA PHE A 89 -1.88 9.29 -1.52
C PHE A 89 -1.80 7.79 -1.74
N LEU A 90 -0.78 7.17 -1.17
CA LEU A 90 -0.70 5.73 -0.98
C LEU A 90 -0.87 5.45 0.50
N ILE A 91 -1.85 4.65 0.84
CA ILE A 91 -2.22 4.31 2.22
C ILE A 91 -2.31 2.80 2.41
N ASP A 92 -2.13 2.36 3.62
CA ASP A 92 -2.43 0.98 4.06
C ASP A 92 -3.54 0.98 5.12
N ALA A 93 -3.93 -0.20 5.59
CA ALA A 93 -4.98 -0.37 6.60
C ALA A 93 -4.43 -0.51 8.04
N HIS A 94 -3.12 -0.33 8.28
CA HIS A 94 -2.52 -0.51 9.61
C HIS A 94 -2.79 0.66 10.56
N TRP A 95 -2.86 1.88 10.02
CA TRP A 95 -3.32 3.04 10.77
C TRP A 95 -4.72 3.45 10.28
N ILE A 96 -5.71 2.70 10.70
CA ILE A 96 -7.06 2.78 10.13
C ILE A 96 -7.70 4.17 10.27
N GLU A 97 -7.45 4.89 11.35
CA GLU A 97 -7.99 6.24 11.54
C GLU A 97 -7.41 7.23 10.52
N ALA A 98 -6.11 7.16 10.25
CA ALA A 98 -5.47 7.99 9.23
C ALA A 98 -5.92 7.57 7.82
N ALA A 99 -5.96 6.27 7.56
CA ALA A 99 -6.43 5.74 6.28
C ALA A 99 -7.87 6.18 5.97
N HIS A 100 -8.77 6.07 6.93
CA HIS A 100 -10.17 6.52 6.76
C HIS A 100 -10.27 8.03 6.53
N TYR A 101 -9.53 8.81 7.33
CA TYR A 101 -9.48 10.27 7.16
C TYR A 101 -8.96 10.66 5.77
N LEU A 102 -7.86 10.05 5.32
CA LEU A 102 -7.26 10.33 4.02
C LEU A 102 -8.18 9.88 2.87
N ALA A 103 -8.68 8.65 2.90
CA ALA A 103 -9.56 8.13 1.84
C ALA A 103 -10.80 9.01 1.65
N LYS A 104 -11.46 9.42 2.74
CA LYS A 104 -12.61 10.32 2.69
C LYS A 104 -12.26 11.68 2.10
N ASN A 105 -11.19 12.32 2.59
CA ASN A 105 -10.81 13.66 2.14
C ASN A 105 -10.31 13.71 0.70
N THR A 106 -9.62 12.65 0.24
CA THR A 106 -9.19 12.52 -1.15
C THR A 106 -10.37 12.27 -2.08
N TYR A 107 -11.34 11.44 -1.66
CA TYR A 107 -12.57 11.19 -2.43
C TYR A 107 -13.36 12.49 -2.65
N GLU A 108 -13.59 13.28 -1.61
CA GLU A 108 -14.33 14.54 -1.69
C GLU A 108 -13.67 15.58 -2.61
N ARG A 109 -12.36 15.46 -2.84
CA ARG A 109 -11.55 16.39 -3.64
C ARG A 109 -11.14 15.85 -5.01
N GLY A 110 -11.48 14.61 -5.33
CA GLY A 110 -11.06 13.97 -6.57
C GLY A 110 -9.55 13.74 -6.66
N ILE A 111 -8.87 13.55 -5.52
CA ILE A 111 -7.44 13.29 -5.43
C ILE A 111 -7.22 11.76 -5.49
N ASN A 112 -6.16 11.34 -6.19
CA ASN A 112 -5.81 9.92 -6.26
C ASN A 112 -5.45 9.37 -4.88
N CYS A 113 -6.12 8.29 -4.48
CA CYS A 113 -5.86 7.54 -3.27
C CYS A 113 -5.74 6.05 -3.61
N ILE A 114 -4.54 5.55 -3.54
CA ILE A 114 -4.21 4.13 -3.72
C ILE A 114 -4.22 3.48 -2.34
N VAL A 115 -4.83 2.31 -2.21
CA VAL A 115 -4.85 1.56 -0.94
C VAL A 115 -4.19 0.22 -1.14
N ASP A 116 -3.17 -0.05 -0.33
CA ASP A 116 -2.55 -1.37 -0.17
C ASP A 116 -3.40 -2.21 0.79
N LEU A 117 -3.91 -3.33 0.29
CA LEU A 117 -4.82 -4.22 1.01
C LEU A 117 -4.23 -5.63 1.10
N ASP A 118 -3.02 -5.74 1.66
CA ASP A 118 -2.37 -7.04 1.86
C ASP A 118 -2.85 -7.70 3.15
N ASN A 119 -2.55 -7.14 4.29
CA ASN A 119 -2.82 -7.77 5.59
C ASN A 119 -3.71 -6.87 6.47
N PHE A 120 -4.96 -7.23 6.58
CA PHE A 120 -5.95 -6.47 7.35
C PHE A 120 -7.03 -7.39 7.93
N SER A 121 -7.71 -6.91 8.96
CA SER A 121 -8.94 -7.53 9.46
C SER A 121 -10.14 -6.79 8.88
N LYS A 122 -10.95 -7.48 8.06
CA LYS A 122 -12.15 -6.87 7.48
C LYS A 122 -13.10 -6.38 8.58
N ASN A 123 -13.39 -5.10 8.54
CA ASN A 123 -14.37 -4.45 9.40
C ASN A 123 -14.96 -3.24 8.67
N LYS A 124 -15.93 -2.58 9.28
CA LYS A 124 -16.62 -1.44 8.67
C LYS A 124 -15.68 -0.29 8.27
N ALA A 125 -14.67 0.01 9.09
CA ALA A 125 -13.72 1.08 8.78
C ALA A 125 -12.88 0.77 7.54
N VAL A 126 -12.42 -0.48 7.38
CA VAL A 126 -11.72 -0.94 6.17
C VAL A 126 -12.64 -0.88 4.95
N GLU A 127 -13.91 -1.27 5.08
CA GLU A 127 -14.88 -1.16 3.97
C GLU A 127 -15.10 0.31 3.55
N GLU A 128 -15.15 1.23 4.50
CA GLU A 128 -15.26 2.67 4.22
C GLU A 128 -14.00 3.21 3.51
N VAL A 129 -12.80 2.77 3.92
CA VAL A 129 -11.53 3.10 3.24
C VAL A 129 -11.53 2.59 1.81
N VAL A 130 -11.84 1.30 1.61
CA VAL A 130 -11.93 0.69 0.27
C VAL A 130 -12.93 1.44 -0.61
N ASN A 131 -14.10 1.79 -0.07
CA ASN A 131 -15.14 2.48 -0.83
C ASN A 131 -14.76 3.91 -1.21
N ALA A 132 -14.05 4.62 -0.35
CA ALA A 132 -13.65 6.01 -0.58
C ALA A 132 -12.35 6.15 -1.40
N SER A 133 -11.48 5.14 -1.44
CA SER A 133 -10.25 5.19 -2.24
C SER A 133 -10.53 5.12 -3.74
N SER A 134 -9.68 5.72 -4.57
CA SER A 134 -9.80 5.66 -6.03
C SER A 134 -9.26 4.35 -6.61
N HIS A 135 -8.18 3.81 -6.04
CA HIS A 135 -7.47 2.65 -6.56
C HIS A 135 -7.17 1.62 -5.44
N PRO A 136 -8.18 0.83 -5.02
CA PRO A 136 -7.92 -0.29 -4.10
C PRO A 136 -7.16 -1.40 -4.81
N VAL A 137 -6.05 -1.83 -4.21
CA VAL A 137 -5.22 -2.94 -4.71
C VAL A 137 -5.07 -3.97 -3.60
N PHE A 138 -5.53 -5.17 -3.84
CA PHE A 138 -5.46 -6.29 -2.91
C PHE A 138 -4.26 -7.18 -3.21
N SER A 139 -3.72 -7.84 -2.18
CA SER A 139 -3.04 -9.11 -2.39
C SER A 139 -4.07 -10.22 -2.64
N GLU A 140 -3.64 -11.39 -3.09
CA GLU A 140 -4.51 -12.56 -3.25
C GLU A 140 -5.25 -12.89 -1.93
N ASN A 141 -4.48 -12.98 -0.84
CA ASN A 141 -5.04 -13.24 0.48
C ASN A 141 -5.98 -12.11 0.94
N GLY A 142 -5.59 -10.85 0.72
CA GLY A 142 -6.41 -9.68 1.03
C GLY A 142 -7.76 -9.70 0.31
N LEU A 143 -7.77 -10.03 -0.98
CA LEU A 143 -8.99 -10.15 -1.76
C LEU A 143 -9.91 -11.27 -1.24
N TYR A 144 -9.33 -12.45 -0.96
CA TYR A 144 -10.09 -13.55 -0.36
C TYR A 144 -10.63 -13.17 1.03
N GLN A 145 -9.83 -12.53 1.86
CA GLN A 145 -10.27 -12.05 3.18
C GLN A 145 -11.43 -11.06 3.07
N TYR A 146 -11.40 -10.20 2.06
CA TYR A 146 -12.42 -9.17 1.85
C TYR A 146 -13.72 -9.74 1.28
N THR A 147 -13.64 -10.60 0.25
CA THR A 147 -14.82 -11.09 -0.51
C THR A 147 -15.33 -12.44 -0.04
N LYS A 148 -14.49 -13.29 0.59
CA LYS A 148 -14.71 -14.71 0.90
C LYS A 148 -14.96 -15.57 -0.34
N GLU A 149 -14.64 -15.08 -1.52
CA GLU A 149 -14.75 -15.75 -2.81
C GLU A 149 -13.35 -16.20 -3.28
N LYS A 150 -13.20 -17.46 -3.69
CA LYS A 150 -11.91 -18.00 -4.15
C LYS A 150 -11.54 -17.59 -5.57
N SER A 151 -12.55 -17.34 -6.40
CA SER A 151 -12.31 -16.94 -7.78
C SER A 151 -11.96 -15.46 -7.85
N ILE A 152 -10.75 -15.14 -8.27
CA ILE A 152 -10.28 -13.76 -8.49
C ILE A 152 -11.25 -12.99 -9.41
N ILE A 153 -11.63 -13.61 -10.53
CA ILE A 153 -12.53 -13.00 -11.52
C ILE A 153 -13.91 -12.70 -10.91
N ASN A 154 -14.47 -13.65 -10.15
CA ASN A 154 -15.77 -13.44 -9.51
C ASN A 154 -15.69 -12.37 -8.42
N SER A 155 -14.62 -12.36 -7.65
CA SER A 155 -14.34 -11.32 -6.65
C SER A 155 -14.32 -9.93 -7.27
N LEU A 156 -13.50 -9.73 -8.29
CA LEU A 156 -13.39 -8.44 -8.99
C LEU A 156 -14.73 -8.01 -9.59
N LYS A 157 -15.45 -8.92 -10.26
CA LYS A 157 -16.77 -8.63 -10.81
C LYS A 157 -17.79 -8.22 -9.75
N SER A 158 -17.83 -8.94 -8.62
CA SER A 158 -18.77 -8.62 -7.54
C SER A 158 -18.47 -7.25 -6.91
N LEU A 159 -17.19 -6.92 -6.72
CA LEU A 159 -16.77 -5.60 -6.21
C LEU A 159 -17.14 -4.48 -7.19
N TYR A 160 -16.91 -4.70 -8.48
CA TYR A 160 -17.30 -3.73 -9.51
C TYR A 160 -18.82 -3.53 -9.59
N GLN A 161 -19.61 -4.61 -9.54
CA GLN A 161 -21.06 -4.53 -9.54
C GLN A 161 -21.62 -3.73 -8.34
N ALA A 162 -20.94 -3.83 -7.19
CA ALA A 162 -21.35 -3.10 -5.98
C ALA A 162 -21.03 -1.60 -6.05
N ASN A 163 -19.93 -1.20 -6.66
CA ASN A 163 -19.39 0.16 -6.52
C ASN A 163 -19.04 0.86 -7.84
N ASN A 164 -19.04 0.15 -8.96
CA ASN A 164 -18.75 0.68 -10.32
C ASN A 164 -17.43 1.46 -10.39
N LYS A 165 -16.34 0.87 -9.84
CA LYS A 165 -15.02 1.49 -9.82
C LYS A 165 -13.89 0.48 -10.03
N PHE A 166 -12.67 0.98 -10.22
CA PHE A 166 -11.44 0.19 -10.33
C PHE A 166 -11.19 -0.67 -9.08
N TYR A 167 -10.73 -1.90 -9.31
CA TYR A 167 -10.13 -2.79 -8.31
C TYR A 167 -9.03 -3.60 -8.95
N ALA A 168 -7.93 -3.84 -8.22
CA ALA A 168 -6.84 -4.69 -8.66
C ALA A 168 -6.46 -5.72 -7.61
N VAL A 169 -5.77 -6.78 -8.05
CA VAL A 169 -5.19 -7.81 -7.18
C VAL A 169 -3.83 -8.24 -7.72
N THR A 170 -2.84 -8.27 -6.85
CA THR A 170 -1.50 -8.79 -7.13
C THR A 170 -1.43 -10.27 -6.79
N LEU A 171 -0.86 -11.10 -7.69
CA LEU A 171 -0.77 -12.55 -7.59
C LEU A 171 0.69 -13.06 -7.71
N GLY A 172 1.64 -12.29 -7.20
CA GLY A 172 3.06 -12.65 -7.25
C GLY A 172 3.51 -12.94 -8.68
N SER A 173 4.02 -14.15 -8.93
CA SER A 173 4.53 -14.58 -10.24
C SER A 173 3.48 -14.64 -11.35
N GLU A 174 2.19 -14.65 -11.02
CA GLU A 174 1.12 -14.59 -12.01
C GLU A 174 0.83 -13.15 -12.46
N GLY A 175 1.37 -12.13 -11.78
CA GLY A 175 1.21 -10.73 -12.10
C GLY A 175 -0.01 -10.09 -11.46
N VAL A 176 -0.75 -9.29 -12.22
CA VAL A 176 -1.83 -8.44 -11.70
C VAL A 176 -3.08 -8.59 -12.53
N TYR A 177 -4.21 -8.85 -11.87
CA TYR A 177 -5.53 -8.73 -12.48
C TYR A 177 -6.21 -7.46 -11.99
N TRP A 178 -6.97 -6.82 -12.86
CA TRP A 178 -7.80 -5.69 -12.45
C TRP A 178 -9.09 -5.63 -13.24
N ILE A 179 -10.06 -4.90 -12.68
CA ILE A 179 -11.29 -4.55 -13.35
C ILE A 179 -11.37 -3.03 -13.49
N ASP A 180 -11.63 -2.58 -14.71
CA ASP A 180 -11.91 -1.17 -15.01
C ASP A 180 -13.02 -1.07 -16.04
N LYS A 181 -13.97 -0.17 -15.82
CA LYS A 181 -15.14 0.04 -16.70
C LYS A 181 -15.94 -1.23 -17.02
N GLY A 182 -15.87 -2.22 -16.12
CA GLY A 182 -16.60 -3.49 -16.25
C GLY A 182 -15.82 -4.61 -16.93
N ASP A 183 -14.69 -4.32 -17.55
CA ASP A 183 -13.82 -5.29 -18.21
C ASP A 183 -12.70 -5.77 -17.28
N ILE A 184 -12.37 -7.06 -17.40
CA ILE A 184 -11.26 -7.68 -16.69
C ILE A 184 -10.02 -7.67 -17.57
N TYR A 185 -8.91 -7.25 -16.97
CA TYR A 185 -7.60 -7.21 -17.60
C TYR A 185 -6.58 -8.01 -16.80
N HIS A 186 -5.49 -8.39 -17.43
CA HIS A 186 -4.38 -9.10 -16.83
C HIS A 186 -3.04 -8.61 -17.38
N CYS A 187 -2.11 -8.31 -16.49
CA CYS A 187 -0.71 -8.06 -16.80
C CYS A 187 0.13 -9.19 -16.17
N PRO A 188 0.75 -10.09 -16.96
CA PRO A 188 1.59 -11.14 -16.41
C PRO A 188 2.89 -10.55 -15.84
N ALA A 189 3.40 -11.13 -14.75
CA ALA A 189 4.70 -10.76 -14.24
C ALA A 189 5.83 -11.16 -15.22
N PRO A 190 6.88 -10.36 -15.38
CA PRO A 190 8.08 -10.76 -16.10
C PRO A 190 8.69 -12.02 -15.50
N LYS A 191 9.22 -12.90 -16.37
CA LYS A 191 9.96 -14.07 -15.92
C LYS A 191 11.38 -13.66 -15.55
N VAL A 192 11.67 -13.67 -14.27
CA VAL A 192 12.96 -13.33 -13.70
C VAL A 192 13.49 -14.46 -12.84
N GLU A 193 14.80 -14.52 -12.62
CA GLU A 193 15.37 -15.35 -11.58
C GLU A 193 15.14 -14.66 -10.23
N VAL A 194 14.31 -15.27 -9.40
CA VAL A 194 13.91 -14.69 -8.12
C VAL A 194 15.03 -14.90 -7.10
N ILE A 195 15.60 -13.79 -6.61
CA ILE A 195 16.59 -13.80 -5.54
C ILE A 195 15.89 -13.58 -4.19
N GLU A 196 14.97 -12.62 -4.14
CA GLU A 196 14.20 -12.28 -2.95
C GLU A 196 12.84 -11.70 -3.36
N THR A 197 11.79 -11.95 -2.57
CA THR A 197 10.45 -11.41 -2.82
C THR A 197 10.00 -10.43 -1.74
N ASN A 198 10.85 -10.16 -0.72
CA ASN A 198 10.50 -9.27 0.36
C ASN A 198 10.40 -7.82 -0.15
N GLY A 199 9.26 -7.18 0.10
CA GLY A 199 9.01 -5.81 -0.36
C GLY A 199 8.58 -5.67 -1.83
N ALA A 200 8.46 -6.75 -2.61
CA ALA A 200 7.99 -6.67 -4.00
C ALA A 200 6.59 -6.02 -4.10
N GLY A 201 5.68 -6.35 -3.15
CA GLY A 201 4.38 -5.69 -3.04
C GLY A 201 4.50 -4.19 -2.77
N ASP A 202 5.38 -3.81 -1.84
CA ASP A 202 5.67 -2.39 -1.54
C ASP A 202 6.22 -1.63 -2.75
N VAL A 203 7.12 -2.27 -3.52
CA VAL A 203 7.66 -1.67 -4.75
C VAL A 203 6.54 -1.51 -5.77
N PHE A 204 5.69 -2.52 -5.95
CA PHE A 204 4.53 -2.43 -6.84
C PHE A 204 3.62 -1.26 -6.48
N HIS A 205 3.19 -1.17 -5.21
CA HIS A 205 2.27 -0.11 -4.77
C HIS A 205 2.90 1.28 -4.91
N GLY A 206 4.18 1.43 -4.53
CA GLY A 206 4.91 2.69 -4.70
C GLY A 206 5.03 3.11 -6.16
N ALA A 207 5.42 2.20 -7.03
CA ALA A 207 5.54 2.45 -8.47
C ALA A 207 4.17 2.74 -9.10
N PHE A 208 3.14 1.97 -8.76
CA PHE A 208 1.77 2.20 -9.24
C PHE A 208 1.26 3.60 -8.85
N ALA A 209 1.43 3.98 -7.58
CA ALA A 209 1.06 5.30 -7.10
C ALA A 209 1.81 6.42 -7.86
N ARG A 210 3.11 6.25 -8.09
CA ARG A 210 3.94 7.19 -8.84
C ARG A 210 3.44 7.36 -10.28
N PHE A 211 3.08 6.26 -10.97
CA PHE A 211 2.65 6.35 -12.36
C PHE A 211 1.22 6.86 -12.51
N ILE A 212 0.32 6.53 -11.60
CA ILE A 212 -1.01 7.15 -11.49
C ILE A 212 -0.89 8.65 -11.22
N HIS A 213 0.02 9.06 -10.33
CA HIS A 213 0.33 10.47 -10.08
C HIS A 213 0.79 11.20 -11.34
N ALA A 214 1.61 10.57 -12.16
CA ALA A 214 2.08 11.09 -13.45
C ALA A 214 1.00 11.10 -14.54
N ASN A 215 -0.25 10.81 -14.22
CA ASN A 215 -1.39 10.74 -15.15
C ASN A 215 -1.20 9.73 -16.29
N LYS A 216 -0.45 8.65 -16.05
CA LYS A 216 -0.42 7.52 -16.99
C LYS A 216 -1.74 6.76 -16.95
N SER A 217 -2.06 6.05 -18.03
CA SER A 217 -3.21 5.15 -18.03
C SER A 217 -3.06 4.06 -16.95
N ILE A 218 -4.17 3.50 -16.49
CA ILE A 218 -4.17 2.38 -15.52
C ILE A 218 -3.32 1.22 -16.04
N GLN A 219 -3.49 0.86 -17.30
CA GLN A 219 -2.74 -0.22 -17.92
C GLN A 219 -1.21 0.06 -17.89
N GLU A 220 -0.77 1.21 -18.38
CA GLU A 220 0.67 1.58 -18.34
C GLU A 220 1.20 1.62 -16.90
N SER A 221 0.41 2.13 -15.96
CA SER A 221 0.80 2.22 -14.56
C SER A 221 1.00 0.83 -13.94
N ILE A 222 0.13 -0.13 -14.26
CA ILE A 222 0.25 -1.51 -13.80
C ILE A 222 1.44 -2.21 -14.47
N GLU A 223 1.61 -2.06 -15.79
CA GLU A 223 2.73 -2.67 -16.53
C GLU A 223 4.08 -2.19 -15.98
N LEU A 224 4.25 -0.88 -15.77
CA LEU A 224 5.46 -0.30 -15.22
C LEU A 224 5.68 -0.68 -13.75
N ALA A 225 4.62 -0.72 -12.93
CA ALA A 225 4.70 -1.15 -11.55
C ALA A 225 5.06 -2.63 -11.41
N THR A 226 4.48 -3.48 -12.27
CA THR A 226 4.81 -4.92 -12.32
C THR A 226 6.27 -5.13 -12.74
N ALA A 227 6.76 -4.37 -13.72
CA ALA A 227 8.16 -4.42 -14.11
C ALA A 227 9.09 -3.96 -12.97
N ALA A 228 8.77 -2.86 -12.29
CA ALA A 228 9.57 -2.36 -11.17
C ALA A 228 9.63 -3.34 -10.00
N ALA A 229 8.52 -4.04 -9.70
CA ALA A 229 8.46 -5.05 -8.64
C ALA A 229 9.19 -6.35 -8.99
N SER A 230 9.64 -6.51 -10.24
CA SER A 230 10.35 -7.70 -10.73
C SER A 230 11.87 -7.48 -10.84
N LEU A 231 12.38 -6.30 -10.48
CA LEU A 231 13.80 -5.95 -10.45
C LEU A 231 14.45 -6.33 -9.13
#